data_b57dfa24478bc3f7233991fb75200f99
#
_entry.id   b57dfa24478bc3f7233991fb75200f99
#
_cell.length_a   1.000
_cell.length_b   1.000
_cell.length_c   1.000
_cell.angle_alpha   90.00
_cell.angle_beta   90.00
_cell.angle_gamma   90.00
#
_symmetry.space_group_name_H-M   'P 1'
#
loop_
_entity.id
_entity.type
_entity.pdbx_description
1 polymer ?
#
loop_
_entity_poly.entity_id
_entity_poly.type
_entity_poly.pdbx_seq_one_letter_code
_entity_poly.pdbx_strand_id
1 'polypeptide(L)'
;SFSLKVPAGRYRLTIQYLGYETLTRDVDTPGDLGEFVLHPASVEMQEVVVKTSLVRREADRFVMEIAGSPVALGKDGTELLKQAPGVWLTDDKIAINGASGVKVYINDREVRMSTEQLLNYLRGLKSEEIQRIEVIPQAGADYDADSAAGIIRITLRRQRDNGLTGDLSFSTRQSRQIEGYNPSLSLNGHAGRWTFNVSGWASVVPLHVTKTAEHTEYRAGGALLDASSEMRGRDNCGGGRAGAIFDISERHSIGAEADFYIDRDRSPNRSSTDFREAERLTRNESLYDGSERVNTFSATFNYIWRIDTLGSTLKVMADYSRNNRRHGNDSFVRSTAAGIVRDSTYDDRTRGLY
;
A
#
# COMPACT_ATOMS: atom_id res chain seq x y z
N SER A 1 40.03 -2.60 -47.37
CA SER A 1 40.97 -1.49 -47.59
C SER A 1 40.23 -0.18 -47.66
N PHE A 2 40.80 0.88 -47.15
CA PHE A 2 40.24 2.23 -47.20
C PHE A 2 41.32 3.19 -47.72
N SER A 3 40.91 4.31 -48.30
CA SER A 3 41.80 5.39 -48.68
C SER A 3 41.24 6.72 -48.21
N LEU A 4 42.10 7.58 -47.68
CA LEU A 4 41.78 8.92 -47.24
C LEU A 4 42.54 9.94 -48.06
N LYS A 5 41.90 10.95 -48.63
CA LYS A 5 42.57 12.05 -49.36
C LYS A 5 42.76 13.22 -48.35
N VAL A 6 44.00 13.41 -47.94
CA VAL A 6 44.38 14.51 -47.03
C VAL A 6 45.62 15.22 -47.60
N PRO A 7 45.83 16.53 -47.32
CA PRO A 7 47.07 17.23 -47.71
C PRO A 7 48.31 16.56 -47.12
N ALA A 8 49.44 16.83 -47.67
CA ALA A 8 50.73 16.33 -47.13
C ALA A 8 50.97 16.96 -45.75
N GLY A 9 51.21 16.11 -44.71
CA GLY A 9 51.41 16.53 -43.35
C GLY A 9 51.43 15.37 -42.36
N ARG A 10 51.62 15.69 -41.11
CA ARG A 10 51.56 14.73 -40.00
C ARG A 10 50.18 14.72 -39.36
N TYR A 11 49.60 13.53 -39.25
CA TYR A 11 48.24 13.34 -38.72
C TYR A 11 48.19 12.26 -37.65
N ARG A 12 47.21 12.37 -36.77
CA ARG A 12 46.89 11.31 -35.83
C ARG A 12 45.68 10.55 -36.38
N LEU A 13 45.96 9.31 -36.81
CA LEU A 13 44.92 8.39 -37.28
C LEU A 13 44.34 7.62 -36.09
N THR A 14 43.04 7.69 -35.93
CA THR A 14 42.29 6.91 -34.93
C THR A 14 41.35 5.97 -35.65
N ILE A 15 41.49 4.66 -35.40
CA ILE A 15 40.64 3.61 -35.95
C ILE A 15 39.81 3.03 -34.82
N GLN A 16 38.48 3.12 -34.97
CA GLN A 16 37.52 2.56 -34.02
C GLN A 16 36.60 1.57 -34.72
N TYR A 17 36.42 0.40 -34.11
CA TYR A 17 35.48 -0.59 -34.58
C TYR A 17 34.81 -1.26 -33.39
N LEU A 18 33.51 -1.51 -33.50
CA LEU A 18 32.71 -2.06 -32.38
C LEU A 18 33.28 -3.44 -31.97
N GLY A 19 33.61 -3.61 -30.69
CA GLY A 19 34.19 -4.85 -30.16
C GLY A 19 35.71 -4.95 -30.26
N TYR A 20 36.41 -3.89 -30.69
CA TYR A 20 37.86 -3.82 -30.78
C TYR A 20 38.43 -2.63 -30.01
N GLU A 21 39.68 -2.75 -29.55
CA GLU A 21 40.40 -1.64 -28.93
C GLU A 21 40.64 -0.52 -29.94
N THR A 22 40.48 0.73 -29.49
CA THR A 22 40.73 1.91 -30.30
C THR A 22 42.23 2.00 -30.59
N LEU A 23 42.62 1.87 -31.88
CA LEU A 23 44.00 2.04 -32.32
C LEU A 23 44.24 3.51 -32.69
N THR A 24 45.24 4.13 -32.06
CA THR A 24 45.68 5.49 -32.41
C THR A 24 47.16 5.45 -32.82
N ARG A 25 47.48 6.02 -33.99
CA ARG A 25 48.85 6.07 -34.55
C ARG A 25 49.09 7.41 -35.24
N ASP A 26 50.26 8.00 -35.00
CA ASP A 26 50.71 9.16 -35.75
C ASP A 26 51.26 8.70 -37.09
N VAL A 27 50.84 9.30 -38.19
CA VAL A 27 51.16 8.92 -39.57
C VAL A 27 51.57 10.15 -40.38
N ASP A 28 52.53 9.97 -41.30
CA ASP A 28 52.96 11.01 -42.23
C ASP A 28 52.33 10.74 -43.60
N THR A 29 51.86 11.77 -44.28
CA THR A 29 51.24 11.71 -45.60
C THR A 29 51.98 12.56 -46.59
N PRO A 30 52.00 12.20 -47.89
CA PRO A 30 51.41 11.02 -48.53
C PRO A 30 52.21 9.74 -48.28
N GLY A 31 51.51 8.61 -48.10
CA GLY A 31 52.16 7.29 -48.00
C GLY A 31 51.12 6.18 -47.83
N ASP A 32 51.60 4.96 -48.13
CA ASP A 32 50.87 3.74 -47.78
C ASP A 32 51.14 3.44 -46.32
N LEU A 33 50.08 3.36 -45.55
CA LEU A 33 50.15 3.18 -44.09
C LEU A 33 50.20 1.73 -43.65
N GLY A 34 50.16 0.82 -44.63
CA GLY A 34 50.21 -0.61 -44.39
C GLY A 34 48.94 -1.19 -43.79
N GLU A 35 49.07 -2.31 -43.09
CA GLU A 35 47.96 -3.02 -42.46
C GLU A 35 47.87 -2.67 -40.99
N PHE A 36 46.65 -2.42 -40.52
CA PHE A 36 46.33 -2.20 -39.12
C PHE A 36 45.60 -3.41 -38.59
N VAL A 37 46.17 -4.07 -37.58
CA VAL A 37 45.53 -5.16 -36.85
C VAL A 37 44.88 -4.59 -35.60
N LEU A 38 43.57 -4.75 -35.51
CA LEU A 38 42.81 -4.38 -34.33
C LEU A 38 42.71 -5.59 -33.38
N HIS A 39 42.99 -5.37 -32.13
CA HIS A 39 42.81 -6.40 -31.09
C HIS A 39 41.37 -6.37 -30.58
N PRO A 40 40.69 -7.53 -30.42
CA PRO A 40 39.40 -7.57 -29.80
C PRO A 40 39.50 -6.91 -28.43
N ALA A 41 38.66 -5.91 -28.16
CA ALA A 41 38.46 -5.43 -26.81
C ALA A 41 37.77 -6.57 -26.05
N SER A 42 38.47 -7.16 -25.08
CA SER A 42 37.77 -7.90 -24.03
C SER A 42 37.00 -6.86 -23.23
N VAL A 43 35.78 -6.54 -23.67
CA VAL A 43 34.80 -5.93 -22.81
C VAL A 43 34.50 -7.03 -21.78
N GLU A 44 35.22 -7.05 -20.65
CA GLU A 44 34.55 -7.48 -19.43
C GLU A 44 33.32 -6.59 -19.32
N MET A 45 32.23 -7.05 -19.90
CA MET A 45 30.94 -6.57 -19.43
C MET A 45 30.97 -6.93 -17.95
N GLN A 46 31.32 -5.96 -17.12
CA GLN A 46 30.79 -5.99 -15.77
C GLN A 46 29.29 -6.22 -15.98
N GLU A 47 28.89 -7.46 -15.76
CA GLU A 47 27.50 -7.82 -15.65
C GLU A 47 26.94 -6.80 -14.66
N VAL A 48 26.30 -5.75 -15.16
CA VAL A 48 25.40 -4.95 -14.37
C VAL A 48 24.31 -5.94 -14.07
N VAL A 49 24.53 -6.73 -13.02
CA VAL A 49 23.47 -7.49 -12.36
C VAL A 49 22.53 -6.41 -11.85
N VAL A 50 21.66 -5.98 -12.74
CA VAL A 50 20.42 -5.32 -12.35
C VAL A 50 19.75 -6.42 -11.53
N LYS A 51 19.91 -6.34 -10.20
CA LYS A 51 19.15 -7.16 -9.28
C LYS A 51 17.70 -6.75 -9.45
N THR A 52 17.07 -7.29 -10.48
CA THR A 52 15.66 -7.06 -10.83
C THR A 52 14.71 -7.86 -9.94
N SER A 53 15.22 -8.67 -9.02
CA SER A 53 14.32 -9.32 -8.08
C SER A 53 13.94 -8.32 -6.99
N LEU A 54 12.71 -7.79 -7.09
CA LEU A 54 12.06 -7.00 -6.05
C LEU A 54 12.09 -7.75 -4.70
N VAL A 55 12.14 -9.07 -4.72
CA VAL A 55 12.03 -9.96 -3.57
C VAL A 55 13.30 -10.76 -3.36
N ARG A 56 13.83 -10.72 -2.14
CA ARG A 56 14.92 -11.56 -1.65
C ARG A 56 14.37 -12.47 -0.55
N ARG A 57 14.71 -13.76 -0.60
CA ARG A 57 14.42 -14.71 0.48
C ARG A 57 15.56 -14.73 1.48
N GLU A 58 15.25 -14.57 2.74
CA GLU A 58 16.13 -14.82 3.89
C GLU A 58 15.71 -16.11 4.62
N ALA A 59 16.42 -16.48 5.68
CA ALA A 59 16.19 -17.75 6.36
C ALA A 59 14.78 -17.86 6.95
N ASP A 60 14.24 -16.76 7.48
CA ASP A 60 12.98 -16.69 8.22
C ASP A 60 11.92 -15.78 7.54
N ARG A 61 12.30 -15.04 6.49
CA ARG A 61 11.46 -14.01 5.88
C ARG A 61 11.70 -13.79 4.40
N PHE A 62 10.75 -13.12 3.77
CA PHE A 62 10.91 -12.53 2.46
C PHE A 62 11.09 -11.01 2.61
N VAL A 63 12.07 -10.45 1.95
CA VAL A 63 12.36 -9.02 1.96
C VAL A 63 12.13 -8.45 0.56
N MET A 64 11.28 -7.46 0.46
CA MET A 64 11.05 -6.68 -0.76
C MET A 64 11.73 -5.32 -0.59
N GLU A 65 12.79 -5.07 -1.36
CA GLU A 65 13.45 -3.76 -1.39
C GLU A 65 12.69 -2.85 -2.35
N ILE A 66 11.94 -1.91 -1.80
CA ILE A 66 11.07 -1.01 -2.57
C ILE A 66 11.85 0.22 -3.04
N ALA A 67 12.69 0.77 -2.15
CA ALA A 67 13.47 1.96 -2.44
C ALA A 67 14.39 1.77 -3.66
N GLY A 68 14.21 2.60 -4.69
CA GLY A 68 15.01 2.55 -5.92
C GLY A 68 14.61 1.43 -6.90
N SER A 69 13.54 0.69 -6.64
CA SER A 69 13.03 -0.34 -7.55
C SER A 69 12.14 0.28 -8.64
N PRO A 70 12.49 0.17 -9.92
CA PRO A 70 11.63 0.65 -11.02
C PRO A 70 10.26 -0.05 -11.06
N VAL A 71 10.19 -1.30 -10.57
CA VAL A 71 8.96 -2.10 -10.56
C VAL A 71 7.97 -1.61 -9.51
N ALA A 72 8.46 -0.93 -8.48
CA ALA A 72 7.64 -0.39 -7.40
C ALA A 72 7.10 1.02 -7.71
N LEU A 73 7.69 1.73 -8.65
CA LEU A 73 7.39 3.13 -8.93
C LEU A 73 5.89 3.36 -9.22
N GLY A 74 5.31 4.36 -8.55
CA GLY A 74 3.91 4.77 -8.72
C GLY A 74 2.88 3.84 -8.09
N LYS A 75 3.30 2.77 -7.39
CA LYS A 75 2.41 1.85 -6.68
C LYS A 75 2.12 2.35 -5.27
N ASP A 76 0.97 1.95 -4.76
CA ASP A 76 0.64 2.14 -3.34
C ASP A 76 1.01 0.91 -2.49
N GLY A 77 0.92 1.06 -1.16
CA GLY A 77 1.28 0.00 -0.23
C GLY A 77 0.45 -1.27 -0.39
N THR A 78 -0.81 -1.19 -0.83
CA THR A 78 -1.66 -2.37 -1.06
C THR A 78 -1.24 -3.11 -2.32
N GLU A 79 -0.90 -2.39 -3.39
CA GLU A 79 -0.40 -2.97 -4.64
C GLU A 79 0.95 -3.66 -4.44
N LEU A 80 1.81 -3.08 -3.60
CA LEU A 80 3.09 -3.69 -3.22
C LEU A 80 2.89 -4.94 -2.37
N LEU A 81 1.98 -4.92 -1.40
CA LEU A 81 1.66 -6.10 -0.59
C LEU A 81 1.08 -7.25 -1.41
N LYS A 82 0.27 -6.98 -2.44
CA LYS A 82 -0.22 -8.01 -3.36
C LYS A 82 0.89 -8.73 -4.13
N GLN A 83 2.05 -8.10 -4.25
CA GLN A 83 3.22 -8.68 -4.90
C GLN A 83 4.14 -9.41 -3.92
N ALA A 84 3.89 -9.28 -2.62
CA ALA A 84 4.70 -9.92 -1.59
C ALA A 84 4.44 -11.43 -1.55
N PRO A 85 5.49 -12.26 -1.51
CA PRO A 85 5.35 -13.71 -1.49
C PRO A 85 4.52 -14.19 -0.31
N GLY A 86 3.54 -15.06 -0.60
CA GLY A 86 2.68 -15.66 0.40
C GLY A 86 1.62 -14.74 1.00
N VAL A 87 1.58 -13.46 0.61
CA VAL A 87 0.55 -12.52 1.06
C VAL A 87 -0.69 -12.60 0.17
N TRP A 88 -1.82 -12.80 0.79
CA TRP A 88 -3.14 -12.78 0.17
C TRP A 88 -3.93 -11.60 0.72
N LEU A 89 -4.33 -10.72 -0.17
CA LEU A 89 -5.03 -9.49 0.16
C LEU A 89 -6.41 -9.50 -0.50
N THR A 90 -7.46 -9.43 0.32
CA THR A 90 -8.83 -9.17 -0.11
C THR A 90 -9.32 -7.89 0.53
N ASP A 91 -10.52 -7.40 0.19
CA ASP A 91 -11.05 -6.14 0.72
C ASP A 91 -11.25 -6.17 2.25
N ASP A 92 -11.36 -7.37 2.84
CA ASP A 92 -11.64 -7.57 4.26
C ASP A 92 -10.57 -8.37 5.02
N LYS A 93 -9.56 -8.92 4.31
CA LYS A 93 -8.57 -9.82 4.92
C LYS A 93 -7.17 -9.65 4.41
N ILE A 94 -6.21 -9.75 5.35
CA ILE A 94 -4.80 -9.95 5.07
C ILE A 94 -4.42 -11.32 5.62
N ALA A 95 -3.85 -12.17 4.78
CA ALA A 95 -3.39 -13.51 5.16
C ALA A 95 -1.97 -13.76 4.65
N ILE A 96 -1.20 -14.54 5.39
CA ILE A 96 0.10 -15.07 4.96
C ILE A 96 -0.04 -16.59 4.87
N ASN A 97 0.23 -17.16 3.69
CA ASN A 97 0.12 -18.59 3.40
C ASN A 97 -1.25 -19.19 3.83
N GLY A 98 -2.32 -18.41 3.73
CA GLY A 98 -3.68 -18.81 4.12
C GLY A 98 -4.03 -18.58 5.60
N ALA A 99 -3.06 -18.27 6.47
CA ALA A 99 -3.33 -17.92 7.87
C ALA A 99 -3.80 -16.46 7.98
N SER A 100 -4.96 -16.24 8.59
CA SER A 100 -5.54 -14.91 8.89
C SER A 100 -5.16 -14.47 10.30
N GLY A 101 -5.24 -13.16 10.58
CA GLY A 101 -4.80 -12.60 11.88
C GLY A 101 -3.33 -12.13 11.85
N VAL A 102 -2.86 -11.78 10.67
CA VAL A 102 -1.52 -11.25 10.45
C VAL A 102 -1.36 -9.91 11.17
N LYS A 103 -0.29 -9.75 11.92
CA LYS A 103 0.07 -8.47 12.51
C LYS A 103 0.91 -7.64 11.54
N VAL A 104 0.64 -6.35 11.49
CA VAL A 104 1.38 -5.42 10.65
C VAL A 104 2.13 -4.43 11.51
N TYR A 105 3.40 -4.26 11.21
CA TYR A 105 4.29 -3.31 11.87
C TYR A 105 4.76 -2.26 10.87
N ILE A 106 4.72 -1.00 11.27
CA ILE A 106 5.28 0.12 10.51
C ILE A 106 6.35 0.79 11.37
N ASN A 107 7.58 0.86 10.86
CA ASN A 107 8.75 1.36 11.60
C ASN A 107 8.92 0.67 12.98
N ASP A 108 8.77 -0.66 13.02
CA ASP A 108 8.85 -1.50 14.22
C ASP A 108 7.70 -1.31 15.22
N ARG A 109 6.65 -0.58 14.86
CA ARG A 109 5.46 -0.37 15.68
C ARG A 109 4.28 -1.19 15.16
N GLU A 110 3.61 -1.93 16.04
CA GLU A 110 2.38 -2.65 15.71
C GLU A 110 1.26 -1.66 15.35
N VAL A 111 0.63 -1.89 14.20
CA VAL A 111 -0.53 -1.09 13.75
C VAL A 111 -1.80 -1.71 14.30
N ARG A 112 -2.43 -1.03 15.25
CA ARG A 112 -3.68 -1.48 15.90
C ARG A 112 -4.90 -0.87 15.21
N MET A 113 -5.13 -1.29 13.98
CA MET A 113 -6.27 -0.88 13.15
C MET A 113 -7.05 -2.10 12.70
N SER A 114 -8.33 -1.91 12.33
CA SER A 114 -9.05 -2.98 11.61
C SER A 114 -8.40 -3.22 10.25
N THR A 115 -8.62 -4.39 9.66
CA THR A 115 -8.04 -4.70 8.34
C THR A 115 -8.44 -3.67 7.29
N GLU A 116 -9.70 -3.25 7.27
CA GLU A 116 -10.20 -2.23 6.34
C GLU A 116 -9.49 -0.88 6.51
N GLN A 117 -9.36 -0.41 7.76
CA GLN A 117 -8.63 0.82 8.08
C GLN A 117 -7.16 0.74 7.66
N LEU A 118 -6.53 -0.41 7.91
CA LEU A 118 -5.15 -0.66 7.50
C LEU A 118 -5.00 -0.65 5.97
N LEU A 119 -5.92 -1.26 5.24
CA LEU A 119 -5.91 -1.24 3.78
C LEU A 119 -6.09 0.16 3.23
N ASN A 120 -7.00 0.94 3.79
CA ASN A 120 -7.19 2.34 3.41
C ASN A 120 -5.94 3.16 3.70
N TYR A 121 -5.31 2.95 4.85
CA TYR A 121 -4.04 3.56 5.19
C TYR A 121 -2.93 3.20 4.18
N LEU A 122 -2.81 1.92 3.83
CA LEU A 122 -1.80 1.43 2.88
C LEU A 122 -2.03 1.93 1.44
N ARG A 123 -3.28 2.17 1.03
CA ARG A 123 -3.61 2.84 -0.24
C ARG A 123 -3.11 4.29 -0.27
N GLY A 124 -3.09 4.95 0.88
CA GLY A 124 -2.50 6.30 1.02
C GLY A 124 -0.98 6.33 1.01
N LEU A 125 -0.32 5.20 1.31
CA LEU A 125 1.13 5.12 1.41
C LEU A 125 1.74 4.81 0.04
N LYS A 126 2.57 5.71 -0.45
CA LYS A 126 3.21 5.56 -1.78
C LYS A 126 4.52 4.78 -1.71
N SER A 127 4.88 4.14 -2.82
CA SER A 127 6.13 3.38 -2.94
C SER A 127 7.37 4.22 -2.61
N GLU A 128 7.34 5.51 -2.91
CA GLU A 128 8.41 6.47 -2.65
C GLU A 128 8.67 6.67 -1.16
N GLU A 129 7.64 6.44 -0.32
CA GLU A 129 7.73 6.54 1.14
C GLU A 129 8.20 5.24 1.78
N ILE A 130 8.12 4.10 1.05
CA ILE A 130 8.47 2.78 1.56
C ILE A 130 9.93 2.47 1.22
N GLN A 131 10.72 2.08 2.22
CA GLN A 131 12.06 1.57 2.02
C GLN A 131 12.03 0.10 1.66
N ARG A 132 11.35 -0.72 2.48
CA ARG A 132 11.22 -2.17 2.29
C ARG A 132 9.98 -2.71 2.99
N ILE A 133 9.55 -3.88 2.52
CA ILE A 133 8.49 -4.69 3.11
C ILE A 133 9.09 -6.05 3.44
N GLU A 134 8.95 -6.50 4.67
CA GLU A 134 9.36 -7.84 5.13
C GLU A 134 8.10 -8.66 5.42
N VAL A 135 8.04 -9.87 4.91
CA VAL A 135 6.99 -10.86 5.22
C VAL A 135 7.62 -11.99 6.01
N ILE A 136 7.18 -12.17 7.24
CA ILE A 136 7.67 -13.16 8.19
C ILE A 136 6.55 -14.18 8.40
N PRO A 137 6.59 -15.35 7.73
CA PRO A 137 5.50 -16.33 7.79
C PRO A 137 5.31 -16.97 9.16
N GLN A 138 6.38 -17.03 9.95
CA GLN A 138 6.36 -17.56 11.31
C GLN A 138 7.04 -16.56 12.24
N ALA A 139 6.28 -16.02 13.18
CA ALA A 139 6.83 -15.13 14.19
C ALA A 139 7.83 -15.87 15.08
N GLY A 140 9.03 -15.33 15.18
CA GLY A 140 10.06 -15.81 16.11
C GLY A 140 9.78 -15.37 17.56
N ALA A 141 10.68 -15.74 18.47
CA ALA A 141 10.58 -15.40 19.89
C ALA A 141 10.62 -13.88 20.20
N ASP A 142 10.99 -13.07 19.21
CA ASP A 142 11.04 -11.60 19.32
C ASP A 142 9.66 -10.93 19.22
N TYR A 143 8.61 -11.72 18.94
CA TYR A 143 7.25 -11.24 18.74
C TYR A 143 6.28 -11.89 19.71
N ASP A 144 5.15 -11.23 19.94
CA ASP A 144 4.11 -11.74 20.83
C ASP A 144 3.57 -13.10 20.37
N ALA A 145 3.21 -13.95 21.33
CA ALA A 145 2.70 -15.31 21.07
C ALA A 145 1.42 -15.36 20.22
N ASP A 146 0.65 -14.27 20.17
CA ASP A 146 -0.54 -14.12 19.34
C ASP A 146 -0.25 -13.74 17.86
N SER A 147 1.04 -13.58 17.51
CA SER A 147 1.53 -13.33 16.14
C SER A 147 1.68 -14.62 15.31
N ALA A 148 1.04 -15.73 15.71
CA ALA A 148 1.20 -17.05 15.09
C ALA A 148 0.83 -17.11 13.60
N ALA A 149 -0.02 -16.19 13.13
CA ALA A 149 -0.43 -16.10 11.71
C ALA A 149 0.61 -15.44 10.78
N GLY A 150 1.72 -14.97 11.35
CA GLY A 150 2.79 -14.27 10.63
C GLY A 150 2.72 -12.75 10.77
N ILE A 151 3.77 -12.10 10.28
CA ILE A 151 3.99 -10.67 10.44
C ILE A 151 4.35 -10.04 9.10
N ILE A 152 3.80 -8.86 8.85
CA ILE A 152 4.23 -7.96 7.79
C ILE A 152 4.88 -6.74 8.44
N ARG A 153 6.13 -6.46 8.06
CA ARG A 153 6.88 -5.31 8.56
C ARG A 153 7.17 -4.36 7.42
N ILE A 154 6.71 -3.13 7.54
CA ILE A 154 6.91 -2.07 6.57
C ILE A 154 7.89 -1.06 7.17
N THR A 155 9.03 -0.88 6.53
CA THR A 155 10.00 0.14 6.91
C THR A 155 9.82 1.32 5.97
N LEU A 156 9.55 2.49 6.52
CA LEU A 156 9.44 3.72 5.76
C LEU A 156 10.82 4.33 5.50
N ARG A 157 10.90 5.05 4.42
CA ARG A 157 12.12 5.72 3.97
C ARG A 157 12.48 6.86 4.91
N ARG A 158 13.74 6.96 5.29
CA ARG A 158 14.27 8.09 6.03
C ARG A 158 15.18 8.89 5.10
N GLN A 159 14.87 10.16 4.94
CA GLN A 159 15.75 11.06 4.21
C GLN A 159 17.02 11.32 5.02
N ARG A 160 18.20 11.18 4.41
CA ARG A 160 19.49 11.38 5.05
C ARG A 160 20.21 12.63 4.55
N ASP A 161 19.94 13.03 3.31
CA ASP A 161 20.52 14.24 2.72
C ASP A 161 19.71 15.46 3.13
N ASN A 162 20.39 16.58 3.38
CA ASN A 162 19.71 17.84 3.68
C ASN A 162 18.83 18.24 2.50
N GLY A 163 17.60 18.58 2.78
CA GLY A 163 16.64 18.98 1.79
C GLY A 163 15.20 18.62 2.16
N LEU A 164 14.28 19.01 1.31
CA LEU A 164 12.87 18.73 1.39
C LEU A 164 12.44 18.02 0.11
N THR A 165 11.76 16.89 0.27
CA THR A 165 11.10 16.19 -0.83
C THR A 165 9.62 16.09 -0.54
N GLY A 166 8.80 16.15 -1.57
CA GLY A 166 7.36 16.04 -1.43
C GLY A 166 6.73 15.37 -2.63
N ASP A 167 5.60 14.75 -2.38
CA ASP A 167 4.72 14.17 -3.38
C ASP A 167 3.30 14.69 -3.16
N LEU A 168 2.64 15.04 -4.26
CA LEU A 168 1.22 15.39 -4.28
C LEU A 168 0.55 14.51 -5.32
N SER A 169 -0.43 13.73 -4.91
CA SER A 169 -1.18 12.90 -5.83
C SER A 169 -2.67 13.16 -5.70
N PHE A 170 -3.36 13.00 -6.83
CA PHE A 170 -4.80 13.05 -6.90
C PHE A 170 -5.28 11.95 -7.84
N SER A 171 -6.15 11.09 -7.36
CA SER A 171 -6.81 10.10 -8.20
C SER A 171 -8.32 10.20 -8.08
N THR A 172 -9.03 9.85 -9.13
CA THR A 172 -10.49 9.83 -9.15
C THR A 172 -11.00 8.54 -9.74
N ARG A 173 -12.11 8.06 -9.21
CA ARG A 173 -12.85 6.91 -9.74
C ARG A 173 -14.26 7.38 -10.06
N GLN A 174 -14.62 7.29 -11.34
CA GLN A 174 -15.93 7.76 -11.81
C GLN A 174 -16.63 6.70 -12.62
N SER A 175 -17.85 6.37 -12.24
CA SER A 175 -18.77 5.51 -12.97
C SER A 175 -20.20 5.86 -12.62
N ARG A 176 -21.18 5.19 -13.25
CA ARG A 176 -22.60 5.35 -12.87
C ARG A 176 -22.91 4.90 -11.44
N GLN A 177 -22.05 4.10 -10.86
CA GLN A 177 -22.27 3.47 -9.56
C GLN A 177 -21.34 4.01 -8.48
N ILE A 178 -20.21 4.60 -8.84
CA ILE A 178 -19.19 5.07 -7.89
C ILE A 178 -18.69 6.42 -8.36
N GLU A 179 -18.65 7.35 -7.43
CA GLU A 179 -17.94 8.62 -7.56
C GLU A 179 -16.95 8.69 -6.37
N GLY A 180 -15.66 8.85 -6.67
CA GLY A 180 -14.63 8.82 -5.64
C GLY A 180 -13.44 9.70 -5.98
N TYR A 181 -12.87 10.33 -4.97
CA TYR A 181 -11.73 11.26 -5.03
C TYR A 181 -10.73 10.91 -3.95
N ASN A 182 -9.46 10.77 -4.31
CA ASN A 182 -8.40 10.36 -3.41
C ASN A 182 -7.18 11.30 -3.51
N PRO A 183 -7.21 12.48 -2.87
CA PRO A 183 -6.03 13.31 -2.71
C PRO A 183 -5.06 12.72 -1.70
N SER A 184 -3.77 12.86 -1.94
CA SER A 184 -2.73 12.60 -0.94
C SER A 184 -1.55 13.55 -1.09
N LEU A 185 -0.92 13.87 0.04
CA LEU A 185 0.26 14.71 0.15
C LEU A 185 1.26 14.03 1.08
N SER A 186 2.52 14.02 0.69
CA SER A 186 3.61 13.61 1.56
C SER A 186 4.77 14.60 1.46
N LEU A 187 5.37 14.93 2.60
CA LEU A 187 6.52 15.79 2.73
C LEU A 187 7.53 15.12 3.65
N ASN A 188 8.75 14.98 3.17
CA ASN A 188 9.86 14.43 3.93
C ASN A 188 11.02 15.44 3.91
N GLY A 189 11.61 15.70 5.05
CA GLY A 189 12.69 16.66 5.16
C GLY A 189 13.78 16.19 6.09
N HIS A 190 15.00 16.66 5.80
CA HIS A 190 16.16 16.52 6.66
C HIS A 190 16.94 17.83 6.67
N ALA A 191 17.24 18.32 7.85
CA ALA A 191 18.02 19.55 8.05
C ALA A 191 18.94 19.37 9.28
N GLY A 192 20.22 19.16 9.03
CA GLY A 192 21.23 18.95 10.06
C GLY A 192 20.91 17.72 10.92
N ARG A 193 20.47 17.94 12.17
CA ARG A 193 20.13 16.86 13.11
C ARG A 193 18.65 16.49 13.11
N TRP A 194 17.83 17.19 12.35
CA TRP A 194 16.39 16.98 12.28
C TRP A 194 16.00 16.19 11.04
N THR A 195 15.20 15.16 11.22
CA THR A 195 14.46 14.50 10.15
C THR A 195 12.98 14.62 10.48
N PHE A 196 12.17 15.03 9.53
CA PHE A 196 10.72 15.13 9.72
C PHE A 196 9.98 14.53 8.51
N ASN A 197 8.81 14.03 8.79
CA ASN A 197 7.87 13.57 7.79
C ASN A 197 6.47 14.04 8.15
N VAL A 198 5.72 14.46 7.14
CA VAL A 198 4.31 14.79 7.25
C VAL A 198 3.61 14.20 6.04
N SER A 199 2.57 13.44 6.27
CA SER A 199 1.72 12.93 5.20
C SER A 199 0.25 13.02 5.55
N GLY A 200 -0.58 13.12 4.53
CA GLY A 200 -2.02 13.16 4.68
C GLY A 200 -2.69 12.66 3.41
N TRP A 201 -3.81 12.01 3.59
CA TRP A 201 -4.60 11.47 2.50
C TRP A 201 -6.08 11.49 2.86
N ALA A 202 -6.93 11.50 1.84
CA ALA A 202 -8.36 11.31 2.00
C ALA A 202 -8.90 10.41 0.89
N SER A 203 -9.97 9.70 1.20
CA SER A 203 -10.82 9.00 0.24
C SER A 203 -12.23 9.51 0.45
N VAL A 204 -12.73 10.23 -0.51
CA VAL A 204 -14.06 10.83 -0.49
C VAL A 204 -14.90 10.14 -1.53
N VAL A 205 -15.88 9.35 -1.10
CA VAL A 205 -16.81 8.61 -1.96
C VAL A 205 -18.22 9.12 -1.66
N PRO A 206 -18.65 10.24 -2.29
CA PRO A 206 -19.95 10.83 -2.02
C PRO A 206 -21.10 9.97 -2.50
N LEU A 207 -20.83 9.04 -3.42
CA LEU A 207 -21.83 8.10 -3.94
C LEU A 207 -21.20 6.75 -4.27
N HIS A 208 -21.77 5.70 -3.67
CA HIS A 208 -21.56 4.31 -4.02
C HIS A 208 -22.91 3.62 -4.14
N VAL A 209 -23.27 3.15 -5.33
CA VAL A 209 -24.54 2.45 -5.59
C VAL A 209 -24.28 1.00 -5.91
N THR A 210 -24.88 0.12 -5.11
CA THR A 210 -24.88 -1.33 -5.39
C THR A 210 -26.32 -1.77 -5.58
N LYS A 211 -26.58 -2.47 -6.69
CA LYS A 211 -27.89 -3.07 -6.98
C LYS A 211 -27.71 -4.57 -7.18
N THR A 212 -28.52 -5.33 -6.50
CA THR A 212 -28.60 -6.78 -6.68
C THR A 212 -30.03 -7.16 -7.04
N ALA A 213 -30.18 -8.17 -7.89
CA ALA A 213 -31.46 -8.81 -8.19
C ALA A 213 -31.22 -10.31 -8.25
N GLU A 214 -32.11 -11.07 -7.63
CA GLU A 214 -32.10 -12.51 -7.62
C GLU A 214 -33.48 -13.03 -8.03
N HIS A 215 -33.49 -14.01 -8.91
CA HIS A 215 -34.68 -14.76 -9.29
C HIS A 215 -34.39 -16.23 -9.10
N THR A 216 -35.16 -16.91 -8.23
CA THR A 216 -34.95 -18.32 -7.91
C THR A 216 -36.26 -19.07 -8.08
N GLU A 217 -36.23 -20.11 -8.90
CA GLU A 217 -37.32 -21.08 -9.08
C GLU A 217 -37.02 -22.38 -8.31
N TYR A 218 -37.89 -22.74 -7.39
CA TYR A 218 -37.77 -23.99 -6.66
C TYR A 218 -38.43 -25.15 -7.40
N ARG A 219 -37.65 -26.10 -7.84
CA ARG A 219 -38.13 -27.27 -8.63
C ARG A 219 -39.14 -28.13 -7.88
N ALA A 220 -39.01 -28.23 -6.54
CA ALA A 220 -39.99 -28.92 -5.70
C ALA A 220 -41.05 -27.91 -5.25
N GLY A 221 -42.29 -28.07 -5.77
CA GLY A 221 -43.42 -27.22 -5.36
C GLY A 221 -43.68 -25.98 -6.23
N GLY A 222 -42.82 -25.65 -7.20
CA GLY A 222 -43.01 -24.53 -8.13
C GLY A 222 -43.02 -23.15 -7.45
N ALA A 223 -42.38 -23.01 -6.30
CA ALA A 223 -42.28 -21.72 -5.63
C ALA A 223 -41.27 -20.79 -6.33
N LEU A 224 -41.55 -19.50 -6.32
CA LEU A 224 -40.71 -18.46 -6.92
C LEU A 224 -40.25 -17.46 -5.85
N LEU A 225 -38.97 -17.12 -5.89
CA LEU A 225 -38.37 -16.06 -5.09
C LEU A 225 -37.82 -14.98 -6.01
N ASP A 226 -38.34 -13.77 -5.89
CA ASP A 226 -37.82 -12.56 -6.51
C ASP A 226 -37.29 -11.64 -5.41
N ALA A 227 -35.99 -11.36 -5.41
CA ALA A 227 -35.37 -10.45 -4.46
C ALA A 227 -34.62 -9.33 -5.18
N SER A 228 -34.71 -8.13 -4.67
CA SER A 228 -33.96 -6.99 -5.14
C SER A 228 -33.43 -6.16 -3.98
N SER A 229 -32.26 -5.58 -4.16
CA SER A 229 -31.66 -4.69 -3.15
C SER A 229 -30.94 -3.54 -3.85
N GLU A 230 -31.10 -2.34 -3.30
CA GLU A 230 -30.36 -1.15 -3.73
C GLU A 230 -29.77 -0.45 -2.50
N MET A 231 -28.45 -0.37 -2.47
CA MET A 231 -27.68 0.36 -1.48
C MET A 231 -27.13 1.63 -2.13
N ARG A 232 -27.27 2.77 -1.48
CA ARG A 232 -26.68 4.06 -1.87
C ARG A 232 -25.82 4.58 -0.75
N GLY A 233 -24.58 4.14 -0.71
CA GLY A 233 -23.62 4.45 0.34
C GLY A 233 -22.86 5.74 0.09
N ARG A 234 -22.27 6.24 1.17
CA ARG A 234 -21.23 7.27 1.20
C ARG A 234 -20.15 6.78 2.13
N ASP A 235 -18.91 6.82 1.65
CA ASP A 235 -17.74 6.40 2.42
C ASP A 235 -16.67 7.50 2.32
N ASN A 236 -16.39 8.15 3.44
CA ASN A 236 -15.41 9.21 3.52
C ASN A 236 -14.42 8.89 4.62
N CYS A 237 -13.21 8.57 4.25
CA CYS A 237 -12.14 8.34 5.19
C CYS A 237 -10.92 9.21 4.88
N GLY A 238 -10.08 9.37 5.87
CA GLY A 238 -8.85 10.10 5.71
C GLY A 238 -7.96 9.96 6.92
N GLY A 239 -6.70 10.25 6.72
CA GLY A 239 -5.72 10.14 7.76
C GLY A 239 -4.51 11.00 7.50
N GLY A 240 -3.67 11.09 8.48
CA GLY A 240 -2.40 11.78 8.36
C GLY A 240 -1.43 11.32 9.42
N ARG A 241 -0.18 11.57 9.13
CA ARG A 241 0.96 11.29 9.98
C ARG A 241 1.85 12.51 10.05
N ALA A 242 2.37 12.79 11.22
CA ALA A 242 3.45 13.74 11.42
C ALA A 242 4.50 13.13 12.36
N GLY A 243 5.75 13.16 11.95
CA GLY A 243 6.85 12.63 12.74
C GLY A 243 8.08 13.51 12.66
N ALA A 244 8.86 13.52 13.74
CA ALA A 244 10.15 14.16 13.79
C ALA A 244 11.15 13.30 14.56
N ILE A 245 12.38 13.29 14.09
CA ILE A 245 13.52 12.65 14.74
C ILE A 245 14.61 13.69 14.91
N PHE A 246 15.18 13.73 16.09
CA PHE A 246 16.32 14.56 16.43
C PHE A 246 17.53 13.70 16.81
N ASP A 247 18.59 13.79 16.03
CA ASP A 247 19.85 13.13 16.31
C ASP A 247 20.65 13.98 17.32
N ILE A 248 20.58 13.61 18.61
CA ILE A 248 21.33 14.28 19.70
C ILE A 248 22.82 14.15 19.43
N SER A 249 23.26 12.98 18.96
CA SER A 249 24.60 12.65 18.53
C SER A 249 24.57 11.51 17.51
N GLU A 250 25.74 11.10 17.00
CA GLU A 250 25.84 9.92 16.11
C GLU A 250 25.31 8.63 16.76
N ARG A 251 25.34 8.57 18.10
CA ARG A 251 24.93 7.38 18.87
C ARG A 251 23.54 7.50 19.47
N HIS A 252 23.01 8.69 19.65
CA HIS A 252 21.74 8.91 20.36
C HIS A 252 20.75 9.66 19.49
N SER A 253 19.55 9.14 19.35
CA SER A 253 18.45 9.83 18.68
C SER A 253 17.15 9.69 19.46
N ILE A 254 16.33 10.72 19.43
CA ILE A 254 14.96 10.73 19.92
C ILE A 254 14.02 10.98 18.76
N GLY A 255 12.84 10.42 18.83
CA GLY A 255 11.81 10.62 17.83
C GLY A 255 10.42 10.63 18.44
N ALA A 256 9.54 11.37 17.80
CA ALA A 256 8.11 11.32 18.08
C ALA A 256 7.35 11.27 16.77
N GLU A 257 6.26 10.50 16.75
CA GLU A 257 5.37 10.36 15.62
C GLU A 257 3.94 10.34 16.12
N ALA A 258 3.03 10.97 15.40
CA ALA A 258 1.60 10.91 15.65
C ALA A 258 0.86 10.58 14.36
N ASP A 259 -0.15 9.72 14.47
CA ASP A 259 -1.05 9.34 13.40
C ASP A 259 -2.49 9.60 13.79
N PHE A 260 -3.29 10.03 12.84
CA PHE A 260 -4.74 10.06 12.99
C PHE A 260 -5.44 9.41 11.80
N TYR A 261 -6.59 8.82 12.06
CA TYR A 261 -7.47 8.24 11.07
C TYR A 261 -8.91 8.57 11.42
N ILE A 262 -9.67 8.99 10.42
CA ILE A 262 -11.08 9.33 10.55
C ILE A 262 -11.83 8.57 9.46
N ASP A 263 -12.94 7.95 9.84
CA ASP A 263 -13.84 7.26 8.93
C ASP A 263 -15.29 7.64 9.21
N ARG A 264 -16.06 7.81 8.15
CA ARG A 264 -17.48 8.20 8.16
C ARG A 264 -18.17 7.46 7.04
N ASP A 265 -18.76 6.34 7.36
CA ASP A 265 -19.59 5.56 6.45
C ASP A 265 -21.10 5.74 6.74
N ARG A 266 -21.88 5.72 5.69
CA ARG A 266 -23.33 5.60 5.75
C ARG A 266 -23.81 4.77 4.56
N SER A 267 -24.52 3.69 4.86
CA SER A 267 -24.90 2.65 3.89
C SER A 267 -26.40 2.36 3.93
N PRO A 268 -27.27 3.31 3.55
CA PRO A 268 -28.69 3.03 3.43
C PRO A 268 -28.94 1.98 2.36
N ASN A 269 -29.71 0.98 2.72
CA ASN A 269 -30.11 -0.13 1.85
C ASN A 269 -31.62 -0.29 1.85
N ARG A 270 -32.19 -0.42 0.66
CA ARG A 270 -33.59 -0.79 0.47
C ARG A 270 -33.65 -2.14 -0.22
N SER A 271 -34.37 -3.09 0.37
CA SER A 271 -34.58 -4.38 -0.24
C SER A 271 -36.06 -4.76 -0.30
N SER A 272 -36.41 -5.55 -1.32
CA SER A 272 -37.72 -6.15 -1.48
C SER A 272 -37.55 -7.62 -1.84
N THR A 273 -38.33 -8.49 -1.21
CA THR A 273 -38.37 -9.92 -1.49
C THR A 273 -39.83 -10.35 -1.67
N ASP A 274 -40.15 -10.91 -2.82
CA ASP A 274 -41.42 -11.53 -3.12
C ASP A 274 -41.26 -13.06 -3.17
N PHE A 275 -41.94 -13.75 -2.28
CA PHE A 275 -41.99 -15.21 -2.29
C PHE A 275 -43.41 -15.66 -2.68
N ARG A 276 -43.52 -16.40 -3.75
CA ARG A 276 -44.78 -16.96 -4.29
C ARG A 276 -44.75 -18.47 -4.18
N GLU A 277 -45.76 -19.00 -3.53
CA GLU A 277 -45.98 -20.45 -3.44
C GLU A 277 -47.46 -20.72 -3.73
N ALA A 278 -47.77 -21.37 -4.84
CA ALA A 278 -49.13 -21.51 -5.38
C ALA A 278 -49.82 -20.14 -5.49
N GLU A 279 -50.96 -19.95 -4.79
CA GLU A 279 -51.70 -18.68 -4.78
C GLU A 279 -51.25 -17.74 -3.66
N ARG A 280 -50.27 -18.12 -2.85
CA ARG A 280 -49.76 -17.35 -1.72
C ARG A 280 -48.61 -16.44 -2.12
N LEU A 281 -48.75 -15.16 -1.92
CA LEU A 281 -47.68 -14.20 -2.04
C LEU A 281 -47.31 -13.66 -0.65
N THR A 282 -46.04 -13.78 -0.32
CA THR A 282 -45.44 -13.10 0.84
C THR A 282 -44.46 -12.06 0.31
N ARG A 283 -44.67 -10.79 0.67
CA ARG A 283 -43.79 -9.68 0.31
C ARG A 283 -43.15 -9.14 1.56
N ASN A 284 -41.81 -9.03 1.52
CA ASN A 284 -41.04 -8.35 2.57
C ASN A 284 -40.31 -7.15 1.94
N GLU A 285 -40.54 -5.98 2.52
CA GLU A 285 -39.82 -4.76 2.17
C GLU A 285 -39.00 -4.33 3.39
N SER A 286 -37.72 -4.04 3.21
CA SER A 286 -36.88 -3.56 4.28
C SER A 286 -36.12 -2.30 3.90
N LEU A 287 -36.01 -1.40 4.87
CA LEU A 287 -35.14 -0.24 4.85
C LEU A 287 -34.12 -0.42 5.96
N TYR A 288 -32.87 -0.31 5.61
CA TYR A 288 -31.76 -0.40 6.53
C TYR A 288 -30.89 0.85 6.35
N ASP A 289 -30.61 1.57 7.41
CA ASP A 289 -29.73 2.73 7.40
C ASP A 289 -28.58 2.51 8.40
N GLY A 290 -27.51 1.91 7.87
CA GLY A 290 -26.28 1.68 8.61
C GLY A 290 -25.39 2.92 8.58
N SER A 291 -24.79 3.24 9.72
CA SER A 291 -23.79 4.30 9.83
C SER A 291 -22.63 3.87 10.71
N GLU A 292 -21.43 4.20 10.29
CA GLU A 292 -20.22 3.97 11.07
C GLU A 292 -19.39 5.25 11.18
N ARG A 293 -18.81 5.46 12.35
CA ARG A 293 -17.86 6.55 12.61
C ARG A 293 -16.70 6.01 13.41
N VAL A 294 -15.50 6.14 12.85
CA VAL A 294 -14.26 5.75 13.51
C VAL A 294 -13.36 6.96 13.63
N ASN A 295 -12.74 7.12 14.79
CA ASN A 295 -11.63 8.05 14.99
C ASN A 295 -10.53 7.31 15.71
N THR A 296 -9.37 7.21 15.09
CA THR A 296 -8.19 6.64 15.69
C THR A 296 -7.11 7.72 15.80
N PHE A 297 -6.47 7.77 16.93
CA PHE A 297 -5.28 8.58 17.16
C PHE A 297 -4.24 7.68 17.81
N SER A 298 -3.01 7.75 17.33
CA SER A 298 -1.88 7.14 17.99
C SER A 298 -0.66 8.05 18.01
N ALA A 299 0.14 7.91 19.03
CA ALA A 299 1.39 8.64 19.18
C ALA A 299 2.46 7.69 19.72
N THR A 300 3.64 7.78 19.15
CA THR A 300 4.81 7.00 19.54
C THR A 300 5.95 7.95 19.89
N PHE A 301 6.59 7.69 20.98
CA PHE A 301 7.89 8.28 21.34
C PHE A 301 8.94 7.18 21.29
N ASN A 302 10.11 7.47 20.73
CA ASN A 302 11.22 6.53 20.70
C ASN A 302 12.54 7.20 21.08
N TYR A 303 13.40 6.42 21.74
CA TYR A 303 14.79 6.76 21.99
C TYR A 303 15.65 5.58 21.52
N ILE A 304 16.71 5.91 20.76
CA ILE A 304 17.64 4.89 20.23
C ILE A 304 19.05 5.27 20.68
N TRP A 305 19.72 4.31 21.32
CA TRP A 305 21.12 4.37 21.65
C TRP A 305 21.90 3.28 20.89
N ARG A 306 22.80 3.70 20.02
CA ARG A 306 23.76 2.82 19.32
C ARG A 306 24.99 2.66 20.22
N ILE A 307 25.09 1.50 20.87
CA ILE A 307 26.10 1.23 21.90
C ILE A 307 27.48 1.10 21.27
N ASP A 308 27.57 0.36 20.18
CA ASP A 308 28.82 0.09 19.46
C ASP A 308 28.67 0.15 17.94
N THR A 309 29.77 -0.08 17.22
CA THR A 309 29.80 -0.14 15.75
C THR A 309 29.46 -1.52 15.18
N LEU A 310 29.30 -2.53 16.03
CA LEU A 310 28.99 -3.91 15.66
C LEU A 310 27.47 -4.14 15.52
N GLY A 311 26.65 -3.12 15.85
CA GLY A 311 25.21 -3.17 15.68
C GLY A 311 24.41 -3.30 17.00
N SER A 312 25.07 -3.28 18.15
CA SER A 312 24.38 -3.30 19.44
C SER A 312 23.61 -2.00 19.66
N THR A 313 22.30 -2.12 19.89
CA THR A 313 21.41 -0.98 20.08
C THR A 313 20.46 -1.20 21.25
N LEU A 314 20.22 -0.15 22.03
CA LEU A 314 19.11 -0.08 22.98
C LEU A 314 18.02 0.82 22.36
N LYS A 315 16.80 0.27 22.24
CA LYS A 315 15.62 1.02 21.83
C LYS A 315 14.63 1.09 22.98
N VAL A 316 14.18 2.28 23.31
CA VAL A 316 13.08 2.52 24.25
C VAL A 316 11.94 3.13 23.47
N MET A 317 10.76 2.54 23.57
CA MET A 317 9.56 3.00 22.87
C MET A 317 8.42 3.15 23.87
N ALA A 318 7.62 4.20 23.67
CA ALA A 318 6.37 4.41 24.39
C ALA A 318 5.27 4.74 23.37
N ASP A 319 4.20 3.97 23.40
CA ASP A 319 3.08 4.09 22.49
C ASP A 319 1.81 4.44 23.24
N TYR A 320 1.04 5.34 22.64
CA TYR A 320 -0.32 5.67 23.04
C TYR A 320 -1.24 5.47 21.84
N SER A 321 -2.36 4.78 22.05
CA SER A 321 -3.36 4.61 21.00
C SER A 321 -4.76 4.76 21.59
N ARG A 322 -5.62 5.45 20.85
CA ARG A 322 -7.03 5.60 21.18
C ARG A 322 -7.87 5.38 19.94
N ASN A 323 -8.78 4.43 20.02
CA ASN A 323 -9.77 4.16 18.98
C ASN A 323 -11.17 4.42 19.54
N ASN A 324 -11.97 5.22 18.85
CA ASN A 324 -13.35 5.47 19.16
C ASN A 324 -14.22 5.11 17.96
N ARG A 325 -14.98 4.03 18.10
CA ARG A 325 -15.88 3.52 17.08
C ARG A 325 -17.33 3.70 17.54
N ARG A 326 -18.16 4.22 16.66
CA ARG A 326 -19.61 4.30 16.85
C ARG A 326 -20.27 3.66 15.64
N HIS A 327 -21.13 2.73 15.91
CA HIS A 327 -21.97 2.07 14.93
C HIS A 327 -23.42 2.35 15.23
N GLY A 328 -24.21 2.65 14.22
CA GLY A 328 -25.66 2.83 14.32
C GLY A 328 -26.33 2.11 13.16
N ASN A 329 -27.43 1.49 13.46
CA ASN A 329 -28.24 0.75 12.50
C ASN A 329 -29.71 0.97 12.81
N ASP A 330 -30.39 1.67 11.94
CA ASP A 330 -31.84 1.84 11.97
C ASP A 330 -32.45 0.94 10.89
N SER A 331 -33.33 0.03 11.26
CA SER A 331 -34.00 -0.84 10.30
C SER A 331 -35.51 -0.83 10.46
N PHE A 332 -36.19 -0.87 9.33
CA PHE A 332 -37.64 -1.02 9.22
C PHE A 332 -37.93 -2.18 8.27
N VAL A 333 -38.80 -3.07 8.70
CA VAL A 333 -39.25 -4.22 7.90
C VAL A 333 -40.76 -4.23 7.85
N ARG A 334 -41.31 -4.26 6.64
CA ARG A 334 -42.74 -4.49 6.38
C ARG A 334 -42.90 -5.87 5.75
N SER A 335 -43.67 -6.71 6.36
CA SER A 335 -44.06 -8.02 5.83
C SER A 335 -45.57 -8.04 5.52
N THR A 336 -45.89 -8.44 4.28
CA THR A 336 -47.29 -8.59 3.84
C THR A 336 -47.48 -10.02 3.38
N ALA A 337 -48.43 -10.72 4.05
CA ALA A 337 -48.79 -12.10 3.72
C ALA A 337 -50.30 -12.29 3.86
N ALA A 338 -50.94 -12.85 2.83
CA ALA A 338 -52.41 -13.11 2.81
C ALA A 338 -53.27 -11.89 3.23
N GLY A 339 -52.86 -10.67 2.79
CA GLY A 339 -53.54 -9.43 3.11
C GLY A 339 -53.28 -8.86 4.51
N ILE A 340 -52.45 -9.53 5.31
CA ILE A 340 -52.05 -9.05 6.65
C ILE A 340 -50.71 -8.34 6.51
N VAL A 341 -50.63 -7.10 7.00
CA VAL A 341 -49.40 -6.29 7.03
C VAL A 341 -48.85 -6.29 8.47
N ARG A 342 -47.57 -6.53 8.62
CA ARG A 342 -46.83 -6.44 9.89
C ARG A 342 -45.63 -5.55 9.69
N ASP A 343 -45.49 -4.53 10.51
CA ASP A 343 -44.36 -3.60 10.53
C ASP A 343 -43.50 -3.87 11.78
N SER A 344 -42.18 -3.86 11.59
CA SER A 344 -41.21 -4.00 12.67
C SER A 344 -40.13 -2.93 12.53
N THR A 345 -39.71 -2.31 13.59
CA THR A 345 -38.61 -1.35 13.64
C THR A 345 -37.57 -1.85 14.62
N TYR A 346 -36.30 -1.65 14.28
CA TYR A 346 -35.20 -1.99 15.14
C TYR A 346 -34.15 -0.88 15.07
N ASP A 347 -33.67 -0.40 16.21
CA ASP A 347 -32.59 0.59 16.36
C ASP A 347 -31.49 -0.05 17.22
N ASP A 348 -30.29 -0.15 16.69
CA ASP A 348 -29.11 -0.62 17.39
C ASP A 348 -28.01 0.45 17.32
N ARG A 349 -27.48 0.79 18.48
CA ARG A 349 -26.39 1.76 18.60
C ARG A 349 -25.34 1.22 19.55
N THR A 350 -24.16 1.02 19.02
CA THR A 350 -23.01 0.57 19.80
C THR A 350 -21.89 1.61 19.77
N ARG A 351 -21.17 1.68 20.88
CA ARG A 351 -19.99 2.52 21.05
C ARG A 351 -18.86 1.69 21.65
N GLY A 352 -17.78 1.56 20.91
CA GLY A 352 -16.52 1.01 21.38
C GLY A 352 -15.50 2.11 21.67
N LEU A 353 -14.82 2.01 22.78
CA LEU A 353 -13.66 2.85 23.12
C LEU A 353 -12.53 1.91 23.54
N TYR A 354 -11.43 1.95 22.82
CA TYR A 354 -10.25 1.11 23.04
C TYR A 354 -8.99 1.95 23.14
#